data_05ebfbc5125612bb52256c511373e68a
#
_entry.id   05ebfbc5125612bb52256c511373e68a
#
_cell.length_a   1.000
_cell.length_b   1.000
_cell.length_c   1.000
_cell.angle_alpha   90.00
_cell.angle_beta   90.00
_cell.angle_gamma   90.00
#
_symmetry.space_group_name_H-M   'P 1'
#
loop_
_entity.id
_entity.type
_entity.pdbx_description
1 polymer ?
#
loop_
_entity_poly.entity_id
_entity_poly.type
_entity_poly.pdbx_seq_one_letter_code
_entity_poly.pdbx_strand_id
1 'polypeptide(L)'
;MTASLRALLEQAAASTPDTVIVSGPDQHLTWRDLHSEARRTAAALARDGVKPQDRVVFVGKNDPAYFGYLFGCALAGAVPVPLNWRLSAAELTAMIADSGAGVVFADETAAPAVEQAEAELPQLRTVVAIGPPTSNGRWPSLATWQEADGDDPGAEAAPGDIAFQLYTSGTTGPPKGAMFTNGSNLRVLLDDISRTWGFIPGDVSLVCMPLFHMGGLAWALAGMARGARQVIVRDFAPGPVLATMAAENVTMAFCVPTMLSALSAAAPGPRPLQLRQMVYSGAPISPTGLQQAQAALACDFVQIYGLTEATGAFAQLSAAEHADPDHPEWLRSAGRPYPWTEVRVVSPQTSEDVPTGEVGEIWTRSAQNMAGYWRQPEQTAAALTADGWLRTGDLGYLDDQERIYLVDRAKDMIITGGENVYPAEVEKVLAAHPALAEAAVIGVPDDRWGETVKAVVVPRPGATVAADEVIAFGRARLARFKCPTSVDVVDELPHTATGKVVKPVLRERYWQGHDRRIH
;
A
#
# COMPACT_ATOMS: atom_id res chain seq x y z
N MET A 1 -12.04 -26.22 -0.97
CA MET A 1 -12.52 -25.43 -2.13
C MET A 1 -11.40 -24.49 -2.52
N THR A 2 -11.17 -24.26 -3.79
CA THR A 2 -10.13 -23.31 -4.26
C THR A 2 -10.53 -21.90 -3.79
N ALA A 3 -9.69 -21.26 -3.00
CA ALA A 3 -9.94 -19.87 -2.60
C ALA A 3 -9.87 -18.97 -3.84
N SER A 4 -10.95 -18.27 -4.14
CA SER A 4 -11.02 -17.28 -5.22
C SER A 4 -12.00 -16.18 -4.85
N LEU A 5 -11.91 -15.02 -5.50
CA LEU A 5 -12.89 -13.93 -5.30
C LEU A 5 -14.30 -14.40 -5.67
N ARG A 6 -14.44 -15.18 -6.75
CA ARG A 6 -15.71 -15.80 -7.12
C ARG A 6 -16.27 -16.67 -5.99
N ALA A 7 -15.46 -17.60 -5.46
CA ALA A 7 -15.90 -18.50 -4.38
C ALA A 7 -16.29 -17.73 -3.10
N LEU A 8 -15.54 -16.69 -2.73
CA LEU A 8 -15.88 -15.82 -1.60
C LEU A 8 -17.28 -15.19 -1.80
N LEU A 9 -17.52 -14.59 -2.95
CA LEU A 9 -18.79 -13.93 -3.27
C LEU A 9 -19.96 -14.92 -3.27
N GLU A 10 -19.83 -16.01 -4.02
CA GLU A 10 -20.92 -17.00 -4.18
C GLU A 10 -21.27 -17.70 -2.86
N GLN A 11 -20.24 -18.07 -2.07
CA GLN A 11 -20.46 -18.72 -0.76
C GLN A 11 -21.14 -17.75 0.21
N ALA A 12 -20.70 -16.48 0.27
CA ALA A 12 -21.28 -15.49 1.16
C ALA A 12 -22.71 -15.12 0.73
N ALA A 13 -22.96 -14.92 -0.57
CA ALA A 13 -24.30 -14.66 -1.10
C ALA A 13 -25.28 -15.84 -0.88
N ALA A 14 -24.79 -17.07 -0.84
CA ALA A 14 -25.60 -18.25 -0.54
C ALA A 14 -25.87 -18.40 0.98
N SER A 15 -24.90 -18.10 1.83
CA SER A 15 -24.99 -18.35 3.29
C SER A 15 -25.62 -17.20 4.07
N THR A 16 -25.29 -15.95 3.70
CA THR A 16 -25.73 -14.73 4.41
C THR A 16 -26.16 -13.62 3.45
N PRO A 17 -27.11 -13.87 2.53
CA PRO A 17 -27.46 -12.99 1.42
C PRO A 17 -27.86 -11.56 1.86
N ASP A 18 -28.55 -11.43 2.97
CA ASP A 18 -29.14 -10.16 3.42
C ASP A 18 -28.22 -9.40 4.40
N THR A 19 -27.01 -9.92 4.67
CA THR A 19 -26.01 -9.23 5.49
C THR A 19 -25.41 -8.08 4.71
N VAL A 20 -25.45 -6.85 5.25
CA VAL A 20 -24.76 -5.69 4.70
C VAL A 20 -23.25 -5.90 4.81
N ILE A 21 -22.57 -5.88 3.69
CA ILE A 21 -21.11 -6.12 3.63
C ILE A 21 -20.32 -4.88 3.21
N VAL A 22 -20.91 -3.96 2.45
CA VAL A 22 -20.29 -2.69 2.07
C VAL A 22 -21.23 -1.55 2.45
N SER A 23 -20.70 -0.52 3.09
CA SER A 23 -21.40 0.72 3.42
C SER A 23 -20.63 1.91 2.89
N GLY A 24 -21.23 2.70 2.03
CA GLY A 24 -20.80 4.03 1.63
C GLY A 24 -21.64 5.12 2.28
N PRO A 25 -21.39 6.41 1.99
CA PRO A 25 -22.15 7.51 2.55
C PRO A 25 -23.65 7.43 2.29
N ASP A 26 -24.04 7.02 1.08
CA ASP A 26 -25.42 7.02 0.60
C ASP A 26 -25.91 5.63 0.17
N GLN A 27 -25.11 4.59 0.36
CA GLN A 27 -25.39 3.25 -0.16
C GLN A 27 -24.92 2.16 0.82
N HIS A 28 -25.81 1.17 1.00
CA HIS A 28 -25.48 -0.08 1.70
C HIS A 28 -25.72 -1.25 0.75
N LEU A 29 -24.71 -2.11 0.59
CA LEU A 29 -24.81 -3.31 -0.24
C LEU A 29 -24.80 -4.55 0.64
N THR A 30 -25.83 -5.38 0.48
CA THR A 30 -25.82 -6.74 1.02
C THR A 30 -24.99 -7.65 0.12
N TRP A 31 -24.69 -8.87 0.57
CA TRP A 31 -24.06 -9.87 -0.29
C TRP A 31 -24.91 -10.20 -1.53
N ARG A 32 -26.23 -10.17 -1.40
CA ARG A 32 -27.19 -10.34 -2.51
C ARG A 32 -27.03 -9.22 -3.53
N ASP A 33 -26.99 -7.97 -3.08
CA ASP A 33 -26.84 -6.80 -3.95
C ASP A 33 -25.51 -6.84 -4.67
N LEU A 34 -24.43 -7.08 -3.93
CA LEU A 34 -23.08 -7.17 -4.48
C LEU A 34 -22.95 -8.30 -5.50
N HIS A 35 -23.54 -9.48 -5.22
CA HIS A 35 -23.55 -10.59 -6.17
C HIS A 35 -24.34 -10.24 -7.44
N SER A 36 -25.48 -9.57 -7.30
CA SER A 36 -26.27 -9.10 -8.44
C SER A 36 -25.52 -8.08 -9.29
N GLU A 37 -24.87 -7.08 -8.66
CA GLU A 37 -24.04 -6.10 -9.35
C GLU A 37 -22.85 -6.75 -10.07
N ALA A 38 -22.15 -7.69 -9.40
CA ALA A 38 -21.05 -8.42 -9.99
C ALA A 38 -21.46 -9.24 -11.21
N ARG A 39 -22.62 -9.89 -11.17
CA ARG A 39 -23.15 -10.64 -12.33
C ARG A 39 -23.45 -9.72 -13.51
N ARG A 40 -24.10 -8.57 -13.29
CA ARG A 40 -24.34 -7.59 -14.35
C ARG A 40 -23.04 -7.05 -14.93
N THR A 41 -22.05 -6.77 -14.07
CA THR A 41 -20.71 -6.36 -14.52
C THR A 41 -20.05 -7.43 -15.36
N ALA A 42 -20.08 -8.70 -14.94
CA ALA A 42 -19.48 -9.82 -15.68
C ALA A 42 -20.13 -10.01 -17.05
N ALA A 43 -21.46 -9.95 -17.15
CA ALA A 43 -22.21 -10.03 -18.39
C ALA A 43 -21.83 -8.89 -19.36
N ALA A 44 -21.75 -7.65 -18.84
CA ALA A 44 -21.37 -6.50 -19.64
C ALA A 44 -19.91 -6.57 -20.12
N LEU A 45 -18.97 -7.06 -19.28
CA LEU A 45 -17.58 -7.31 -19.68
C LEU A 45 -17.50 -8.34 -20.81
N ALA A 46 -18.25 -9.44 -20.70
CA ALA A 46 -18.30 -10.48 -21.74
C ALA A 46 -18.88 -9.92 -23.06
N ARG A 47 -19.96 -9.14 -23.01
CA ARG A 47 -20.54 -8.43 -24.15
C ARG A 47 -19.51 -7.53 -24.83
N ASP A 48 -18.68 -6.80 -24.06
CA ASP A 48 -17.63 -5.92 -24.57
C ASP A 48 -16.38 -6.68 -25.01
N GLY A 49 -16.45 -8.02 -25.05
CA GLY A 49 -15.41 -8.89 -25.59
C GLY A 49 -14.20 -9.10 -24.65
N VAL A 50 -14.38 -8.86 -23.36
CA VAL A 50 -13.37 -9.21 -22.34
C VAL A 50 -13.33 -10.74 -22.19
N LYS A 51 -12.14 -11.31 -22.26
CA LYS A 51 -11.88 -12.75 -22.12
C LYS A 51 -11.28 -13.05 -20.76
N PRO A 52 -11.34 -14.31 -20.31
CA PRO A 52 -10.61 -14.73 -19.11
C PRO A 52 -9.14 -14.32 -19.18
N GLN A 53 -8.63 -13.81 -18.06
CA GLN A 53 -7.26 -13.26 -17.90
C GLN A 53 -6.98 -11.95 -18.66
N ASP A 54 -7.95 -11.35 -19.35
CA ASP A 54 -7.81 -9.96 -19.81
C ASP A 54 -7.84 -9.00 -18.61
N ARG A 55 -7.09 -7.89 -18.73
CA ARG A 55 -7.05 -6.86 -17.69
C ARG A 55 -8.19 -5.88 -17.88
N VAL A 56 -8.81 -5.52 -16.76
CA VAL A 56 -9.83 -4.48 -16.70
C VAL A 56 -9.38 -3.45 -15.68
N VAL A 57 -9.36 -2.18 -16.05
CA VAL A 57 -8.80 -1.10 -15.21
C VAL A 57 -9.91 -0.38 -14.45
N PHE A 58 -9.61 0.04 -13.22
CA PHE A 58 -10.41 0.98 -12.43
C PHE A 58 -9.53 2.17 -12.03
N VAL A 59 -10.00 3.40 -12.30
CA VAL A 59 -9.32 4.64 -11.91
C VAL A 59 -10.30 5.51 -11.16
N GLY A 60 -10.14 5.60 -9.85
CA GLY A 60 -11.06 6.37 -9.02
C GLY A 60 -10.71 6.33 -7.54
N LYS A 61 -11.43 7.13 -6.78
CA LYS A 61 -11.38 7.11 -5.31
C LYS A 61 -12.05 5.84 -4.77
N ASN A 62 -11.95 5.62 -3.47
CA ASN A 62 -12.71 4.56 -2.80
C ASN A 62 -14.21 4.78 -3.00
N ASP A 63 -14.90 3.77 -3.50
CA ASP A 63 -16.32 3.82 -3.80
C ASP A 63 -16.92 2.41 -3.65
N PRO A 64 -18.17 2.24 -3.17
CA PRO A 64 -18.84 0.94 -3.13
C PRO A 64 -18.88 0.22 -4.49
N ALA A 65 -19.00 0.94 -5.60
CA ALA A 65 -18.99 0.38 -6.96
C ALA A 65 -17.69 -0.36 -7.30
N TYR A 66 -16.57 -0.05 -6.61
CA TYR A 66 -15.32 -0.78 -6.75
C TYR A 66 -15.48 -2.29 -6.49
N PHE A 67 -16.33 -2.67 -5.54
CA PHE A 67 -16.54 -4.10 -5.23
C PHE A 67 -17.39 -4.78 -6.30
N GLY A 68 -18.37 -4.10 -6.88
CA GLY A 68 -19.10 -4.58 -8.05
C GLY A 68 -18.19 -4.83 -9.25
N TYR A 69 -17.24 -3.91 -9.49
CA TYR A 69 -16.17 -4.09 -10.48
C TYR A 69 -15.24 -5.27 -10.13
N LEU A 70 -14.70 -5.32 -8.91
CA LEU A 70 -13.75 -6.34 -8.47
C LEU A 70 -14.31 -7.76 -8.62
N PHE A 71 -15.50 -7.98 -8.07
CA PHE A 71 -16.18 -9.28 -8.13
C PHE A 71 -16.76 -9.56 -9.53
N GLY A 72 -17.16 -8.54 -10.28
CA GLY A 72 -17.56 -8.69 -11.67
C GLY A 72 -16.43 -9.17 -12.57
N CYS A 73 -15.22 -8.62 -12.40
CA CYS A 73 -14.03 -9.15 -13.06
C CYS A 73 -13.78 -10.63 -12.67
N ALA A 74 -13.91 -10.97 -11.38
CA ALA A 74 -13.72 -12.35 -10.92
C ALA A 74 -14.74 -13.32 -11.53
N LEU A 75 -16.00 -12.91 -11.67
CA LEU A 75 -17.04 -13.72 -12.33
C LEU A 75 -16.78 -13.86 -13.84
N ALA A 76 -16.24 -12.85 -14.50
CA ALA A 76 -15.84 -12.90 -15.90
C ALA A 76 -14.50 -13.64 -16.14
N GLY A 77 -13.80 -14.05 -15.08
CA GLY A 77 -12.44 -14.59 -15.16
C GLY A 77 -11.38 -13.55 -15.54
N ALA A 78 -11.75 -12.26 -15.59
CA ALA A 78 -10.87 -11.15 -15.91
C ALA A 78 -10.02 -10.73 -14.69
N VAL A 79 -8.94 -10.01 -14.96
CA VAL A 79 -8.00 -9.53 -13.93
C VAL A 79 -8.27 -8.07 -13.60
N PRO A 80 -8.76 -7.73 -12.40
CA PRO A 80 -8.92 -6.35 -11.97
C PRO A 80 -7.56 -5.68 -11.77
N VAL A 81 -7.42 -4.45 -12.30
CA VAL A 81 -6.21 -3.62 -12.25
C VAL A 81 -6.57 -2.22 -11.78
N PRO A 82 -6.67 -1.98 -10.47
CA PRO A 82 -6.93 -0.65 -9.97
C PRO A 82 -5.68 0.23 -10.08
N LEU A 83 -5.87 1.45 -10.61
CA LEU A 83 -4.81 2.44 -10.79
C LEU A 83 -5.03 3.66 -9.88
N ASN A 84 -3.95 4.32 -9.55
CA ASN A 84 -3.97 5.53 -8.74
C ASN A 84 -4.58 6.71 -9.52
N TRP A 85 -5.70 7.22 -9.08
CA TRP A 85 -6.41 8.34 -9.70
C TRP A 85 -5.67 9.69 -9.66
N ARG A 86 -4.59 9.80 -8.85
CA ARG A 86 -3.75 10.99 -8.74
C ARG A 86 -2.66 11.07 -9.80
N LEU A 87 -2.52 10.04 -10.62
CA LEU A 87 -1.55 10.00 -11.71
C LEU A 87 -1.92 11.01 -12.80
N SER A 88 -0.91 11.53 -13.46
CA SER A 88 -1.09 12.36 -14.66
C SER A 88 -1.68 11.53 -15.81
N ALA A 89 -2.26 12.19 -16.82
CA ALA A 89 -2.77 11.52 -18.00
C ALA A 89 -1.71 10.67 -18.71
N ALA A 90 -0.47 11.16 -18.81
CA ALA A 90 0.64 10.44 -19.43
C ALA A 90 0.99 9.14 -18.68
N GLU A 91 1.02 9.19 -17.34
CA GLU A 91 1.26 7.99 -16.51
C GLU A 91 0.11 7.00 -16.62
N LEU A 92 -1.14 7.46 -16.60
CA LEU A 92 -2.32 6.61 -16.81
C LEU A 92 -2.30 5.97 -18.20
N THR A 93 -2.01 6.75 -19.26
CA THR A 93 -1.84 6.23 -20.63
C THR A 93 -0.83 5.09 -20.65
N ALA A 94 0.34 5.30 -20.06
CA ALA A 94 1.39 4.30 -20.03
C ALA A 94 0.97 3.02 -19.30
N MET A 95 0.30 3.14 -18.12
CA MET A 95 -0.15 1.97 -17.36
C MET A 95 -1.31 1.23 -18.02
N ILE A 96 -2.28 1.94 -18.61
CA ILE A 96 -3.39 1.33 -19.34
C ILE A 96 -2.85 0.60 -20.58
N ALA A 97 -1.90 1.21 -21.30
CA ALA A 97 -1.22 0.58 -22.43
C ALA A 97 -0.47 -0.70 -22.02
N ASP A 98 0.33 -0.63 -20.97
CA ASP A 98 1.09 -1.78 -20.43
C ASP A 98 0.17 -2.92 -19.99
N SER A 99 -0.92 -2.60 -19.29
CA SER A 99 -1.92 -3.59 -18.88
C SER A 99 -2.59 -4.27 -20.07
N GLY A 100 -2.72 -3.57 -21.19
CA GLY A 100 -3.46 -4.01 -22.38
C GLY A 100 -4.98 -3.98 -22.19
N ALA A 101 -5.48 -3.25 -21.18
CA ALA A 101 -6.90 -3.18 -20.88
C ALA A 101 -7.70 -2.56 -22.03
N GLY A 102 -8.81 -3.19 -22.37
CA GLY A 102 -9.79 -2.68 -23.35
C GLY A 102 -11.01 -2.04 -22.70
N VAL A 103 -11.16 -2.18 -21.37
CA VAL A 103 -12.26 -1.59 -20.58
C VAL A 103 -11.66 -0.87 -19.39
N VAL A 104 -12.11 0.37 -19.15
CA VAL A 104 -11.69 1.23 -18.02
C VAL A 104 -12.93 1.74 -17.30
N PHE A 105 -12.94 1.61 -15.97
CA PHE A 105 -13.91 2.28 -15.09
C PHE A 105 -13.26 3.55 -14.55
N ALA A 106 -13.95 4.69 -14.64
CA ALA A 106 -13.41 5.98 -14.19
C ALA A 106 -14.45 6.77 -13.39
N ASP A 107 -14.05 7.30 -12.24
CA ASP A 107 -14.88 8.27 -11.50
C ASP A 107 -14.70 9.70 -12.03
N GLU A 108 -15.51 10.63 -11.53
CA GLU A 108 -15.46 12.04 -11.95
C GLU A 108 -14.11 12.72 -11.68
N THR A 109 -13.35 12.22 -10.69
CA THR A 109 -12.02 12.77 -10.36
C THR A 109 -10.96 12.36 -11.39
N ALA A 110 -11.03 11.12 -11.86
CA ALA A 110 -10.10 10.57 -12.84
C ALA A 110 -10.51 10.90 -14.29
N ALA A 111 -11.76 11.26 -14.53
CA ALA A 111 -12.33 11.46 -15.87
C ALA A 111 -11.46 12.35 -16.79
N PRO A 112 -10.97 13.54 -16.40
CA PRO A 112 -10.18 14.39 -17.29
C PRO A 112 -8.88 13.73 -17.77
N ALA A 113 -8.22 12.96 -16.90
CA ALA A 113 -6.98 12.27 -17.25
C ALA A 113 -7.24 11.03 -18.12
N VAL A 114 -8.34 10.31 -17.87
CA VAL A 114 -8.76 9.15 -18.68
C VAL A 114 -9.24 9.58 -20.08
N GLU A 115 -9.92 10.73 -20.21
CA GLU A 115 -10.31 11.30 -21.53
C GLU A 115 -9.08 11.59 -22.41
N GLN A 116 -8.00 12.12 -21.81
CA GLN A 116 -6.75 12.34 -22.54
C GLN A 116 -6.09 11.02 -22.92
N ALA A 117 -6.02 10.06 -21.99
CA ALA A 117 -5.46 8.74 -22.24
C ALA A 117 -6.24 7.98 -23.34
N GLU A 118 -7.55 8.06 -23.37
CA GLU A 118 -8.42 7.40 -24.37
C GLU A 118 -8.05 7.80 -25.81
N ALA A 119 -7.71 9.07 -26.03
CA ALA A 119 -7.32 9.56 -27.36
C ALA A 119 -6.03 8.93 -27.90
N GLU A 120 -5.18 8.41 -27.00
CA GLU A 120 -3.88 7.81 -27.34
C GLU A 120 -3.90 6.26 -27.31
N LEU A 121 -5.01 5.65 -26.89
CA LEU A 121 -5.10 4.20 -26.64
C LEU A 121 -6.10 3.51 -27.59
N PRO A 122 -5.68 3.10 -28.78
CA PRO A 122 -6.59 2.48 -29.78
C PRO A 122 -7.17 1.13 -29.31
N GLN A 123 -6.56 0.47 -28.32
CA GLN A 123 -7.08 -0.77 -27.73
C GLN A 123 -8.20 -0.52 -26.72
N LEU A 124 -8.35 0.70 -26.22
CA LEU A 124 -9.40 1.05 -25.26
C LEU A 124 -10.74 1.19 -25.99
N ARG A 125 -11.64 0.23 -25.72
CA ARG A 125 -12.94 0.11 -26.42
C ARG A 125 -14.08 0.76 -25.65
N THR A 126 -14.03 0.64 -24.31
CA THR A 126 -15.12 1.08 -23.42
C THR A 126 -14.56 1.79 -22.20
N VAL A 127 -15.09 2.97 -21.92
CA VAL A 127 -14.91 3.63 -20.63
C VAL A 127 -16.26 3.73 -19.95
N VAL A 128 -16.35 3.29 -18.70
CA VAL A 128 -17.57 3.27 -17.87
C VAL A 128 -17.45 4.34 -16.80
N ALA A 129 -18.41 5.25 -16.74
CA ALA A 129 -18.44 6.29 -15.71
C ALA A 129 -18.97 5.74 -14.38
N ILE A 130 -18.20 5.94 -13.29
CA ILE A 130 -18.62 5.67 -11.91
C ILE A 130 -19.12 6.96 -11.27
N GLY A 131 -20.31 6.91 -10.69
CA GLY A 131 -20.99 8.08 -10.12
C GLY A 131 -21.83 8.86 -11.14
N PRO A 132 -21.99 10.18 -10.95
CA PRO A 132 -22.81 10.99 -11.86
C PRO A 132 -22.24 10.98 -13.28
N PRO A 133 -23.11 11.12 -14.31
CA PRO A 133 -22.63 11.19 -15.69
C PRO A 133 -21.56 12.27 -15.85
N THR A 134 -20.49 11.95 -16.56
CA THR A 134 -19.49 12.95 -16.93
C THR A 134 -20.15 14.07 -17.74
N SER A 135 -19.64 15.29 -17.60
CA SER A 135 -20.23 16.52 -18.17
C SER A 135 -20.56 16.46 -19.67
N ASN A 136 -19.99 15.52 -20.40
CA ASN A 136 -20.13 15.37 -21.85
C ASN A 136 -21.05 14.22 -22.27
N GLY A 137 -21.59 13.41 -21.34
CA GLY A 137 -22.43 12.23 -21.66
C GLY A 137 -21.76 11.21 -22.60
N ARG A 138 -20.44 11.27 -22.75
CA ARG A 138 -19.65 10.46 -23.71
C ARG A 138 -19.57 9.00 -23.28
N TRP A 139 -19.42 8.77 -21.97
CA TRP A 139 -19.33 7.44 -21.41
C TRP A 139 -20.65 7.00 -20.79
N PRO A 140 -21.07 5.75 -20.97
CA PRO A 140 -22.23 5.22 -20.26
C PRO A 140 -21.97 5.24 -18.75
N SER A 141 -23.00 5.55 -17.97
CA SER A 141 -22.96 5.32 -16.52
C SER A 141 -22.85 3.83 -16.23
N LEU A 142 -22.33 3.47 -15.05
CA LEU A 142 -22.28 2.07 -14.62
C LEU A 142 -23.63 1.38 -14.75
N ALA A 143 -24.71 2.03 -14.28
CA ALA A 143 -26.05 1.49 -14.34
C ALA A 143 -26.49 1.21 -15.80
N THR A 144 -26.34 2.20 -16.69
CA THR A 144 -26.71 2.06 -18.12
C THR A 144 -25.85 0.99 -18.81
N TRP A 145 -24.57 0.91 -18.48
CA TRP A 145 -23.67 -0.09 -19.05
C TRP A 145 -24.01 -1.51 -18.59
N GLN A 146 -24.50 -1.66 -17.35
CA GLN A 146 -24.96 -2.92 -16.77
C GLN A 146 -26.38 -3.36 -17.23
N GLU A 147 -27.17 -2.52 -17.91
CA GLU A 147 -28.51 -2.87 -18.46
C GLU A 147 -28.45 -3.88 -19.62
N ALA A 148 -27.27 -4.38 -19.95
CA ALA A 148 -27.11 -5.38 -20.99
C ALA A 148 -27.73 -6.71 -20.59
N ASP A 149 -28.53 -7.28 -21.49
CA ASP A 149 -28.92 -8.69 -21.41
C ASP A 149 -27.68 -9.58 -21.54
N GLY A 150 -27.52 -10.48 -20.63
CA GLY A 150 -26.43 -11.46 -20.64
C GLY A 150 -26.35 -12.23 -19.33
N ASP A 151 -26.00 -13.50 -19.44
CA ASP A 151 -25.72 -14.35 -18.29
C ASP A 151 -24.25 -14.18 -17.85
N ASP A 152 -24.01 -14.45 -16.57
CA ASP A 152 -22.67 -14.66 -16.05
C ASP A 152 -21.94 -15.66 -16.97
N PRO A 153 -20.75 -15.31 -17.53
CA PRO A 153 -20.02 -16.19 -18.44
C PRO A 153 -19.56 -17.51 -17.79
N GLY A 154 -19.75 -17.64 -16.48
CA GLY A 154 -19.49 -18.89 -15.75
C GLY A 154 -18.00 -19.25 -15.70
N ALA A 155 -17.10 -18.31 -15.81
CA ALA A 155 -15.67 -18.56 -15.86
C ALA A 155 -15.19 -19.17 -14.53
N GLU A 156 -14.66 -20.41 -14.59
CA GLU A 156 -14.03 -21.05 -13.44
C GLU A 156 -12.67 -20.43 -13.16
N ALA A 157 -12.35 -20.17 -11.91
CA ALA A 157 -11.07 -19.64 -11.48
C ALA A 157 -10.11 -20.80 -11.13
N ALA A 158 -9.09 -20.99 -11.95
CA ALA A 158 -8.02 -21.96 -11.66
C ALA A 158 -7.07 -21.40 -10.58
N PRO A 159 -6.41 -22.28 -9.80
CA PRO A 159 -5.44 -21.84 -8.77
C PRO A 159 -4.31 -20.98 -9.32
N GLY A 160 -3.85 -21.24 -10.54
CA GLY A 160 -2.78 -20.49 -11.20
C GLY A 160 -3.22 -19.19 -11.88
N ASP A 161 -4.53 -18.97 -12.02
CA ASP A 161 -5.04 -17.74 -12.63
C ASP A 161 -4.75 -16.52 -11.77
N ILE A 162 -4.50 -15.39 -12.42
CA ILE A 162 -4.28 -14.12 -11.75
C ILE A 162 -5.61 -13.60 -11.22
N ALA A 163 -5.69 -13.42 -9.90
CA ALA A 163 -6.85 -12.91 -9.20
C ALA A 163 -6.96 -11.38 -9.28
N PHE A 164 -5.83 -10.69 -9.22
CA PHE A 164 -5.71 -9.24 -9.39
C PHE A 164 -4.26 -8.85 -9.71
N GLN A 165 -4.08 -7.63 -10.24
CA GLN A 165 -2.77 -7.07 -10.54
C GLN A 165 -2.69 -5.64 -9.98
N LEU A 166 -1.59 -5.32 -9.27
CA LEU A 166 -1.37 -4.00 -8.70
C LEU A 166 -0.07 -3.40 -9.24
N TYR A 167 -0.13 -2.16 -9.70
CA TYR A 167 1.06 -1.44 -10.10
C TYR A 167 1.79 -0.86 -8.89
N THR A 168 3.08 -1.16 -8.80
CA THR A 168 3.97 -0.55 -7.82
C THR A 168 4.74 0.58 -8.50
N SER A 169 4.87 1.71 -7.80
CA SER A 169 5.75 2.79 -8.23
C SER A 169 7.19 2.31 -8.06
N GLY A 170 7.76 1.78 -9.12
CA GLY A 170 9.18 1.48 -9.18
C GLY A 170 9.97 2.75 -8.88
N THR A 171 10.93 2.68 -7.96
CA THR A 171 11.75 3.84 -7.59
C THR A 171 12.84 4.14 -8.61
N THR A 172 12.99 3.26 -9.60
CA THR A 172 14.00 3.34 -10.66
C THR A 172 13.43 2.79 -11.97
N GLY A 173 12.45 3.47 -12.58
CA GLY A 173 11.93 3.04 -13.87
C GLY A 173 10.40 3.04 -13.97
N PRO A 174 9.85 2.54 -15.09
CA PRO A 174 8.41 2.49 -15.31
C PRO A 174 7.71 1.62 -14.23
N PRO A 175 6.44 1.91 -13.93
CA PRO A 175 5.66 1.14 -12.97
C PRO A 175 5.60 -0.35 -13.33
N LYS A 176 5.60 -1.22 -12.31
CA LYS A 176 5.61 -2.67 -12.45
C LYS A 176 4.28 -3.26 -11.98
N GLY A 177 3.60 -4.01 -12.82
CA GLY A 177 2.35 -4.69 -12.48
C GLY A 177 2.60 -6.02 -11.77
N ALA A 178 2.60 -6.03 -10.43
CA ALA A 178 2.72 -7.25 -9.64
C ALA A 178 1.46 -8.09 -9.75
N MET A 179 1.61 -9.39 -10.02
CA MET A 179 0.52 -10.34 -10.27
C MET A 179 0.30 -11.27 -9.07
N PHE A 180 -0.96 -11.49 -8.71
CA PHE A 180 -1.35 -12.30 -7.56
C PHE A 180 -2.33 -13.40 -7.98
N THR A 181 -2.02 -14.65 -7.62
CA THR A 181 -2.81 -15.83 -8.02
C THR A 181 -3.91 -16.18 -7.02
N ASN A 182 -4.94 -16.91 -7.49
CA ASN A 182 -6.00 -17.43 -6.64
C ASN A 182 -5.47 -18.45 -5.61
N GLY A 183 -4.75 -19.46 -6.07
CA GLY A 183 -4.36 -20.61 -5.25
C GLY A 183 -3.28 -20.36 -4.21
N SER A 184 -2.49 -19.32 -4.39
CA SER A 184 -1.40 -18.95 -3.47
C SER A 184 -1.72 -17.66 -2.72
N ASN A 185 -1.58 -16.52 -3.39
CA ASN A 185 -1.69 -15.20 -2.78
C ASN A 185 -3.05 -14.94 -2.14
N LEU A 186 -4.12 -15.11 -2.93
CA LEU A 186 -5.47 -14.84 -2.46
C LEU A 186 -5.89 -15.83 -1.37
N ARG A 187 -5.52 -17.13 -1.49
CA ARG A 187 -5.80 -18.11 -0.45
C ARG A 187 -5.16 -17.71 0.89
N VAL A 188 -3.88 -17.35 0.89
CA VAL A 188 -3.19 -16.93 2.12
C VAL A 188 -3.83 -15.66 2.70
N LEU A 189 -4.21 -14.71 1.84
CA LEU A 189 -4.88 -13.48 2.27
C LEU A 189 -6.23 -13.77 2.95
N LEU A 190 -7.09 -14.57 2.30
CA LEU A 190 -8.44 -14.83 2.78
C LEU A 190 -8.49 -15.78 3.99
N ASP A 191 -7.59 -16.77 4.04
CA ASP A 191 -7.61 -17.80 5.08
C ASP A 191 -6.68 -17.48 6.26
N ASP A 192 -5.42 -17.15 5.98
CA ASP A 192 -4.38 -17.06 7.00
C ASP A 192 -4.21 -15.62 7.52
N ILE A 193 -4.01 -14.65 6.63
CA ILE A 193 -3.80 -13.25 6.98
C ILE A 193 -5.05 -12.66 7.64
N SER A 194 -6.25 -12.95 7.13
CA SER A 194 -7.51 -12.45 7.69
C SER A 194 -7.71 -12.83 9.16
N ARG A 195 -7.29 -14.03 9.56
CA ARG A 195 -7.32 -14.48 10.96
C ARG A 195 -6.23 -13.82 11.78
N THR A 196 -5.02 -13.75 11.23
CA THR A 196 -3.86 -13.17 11.90
C THR A 196 -4.04 -11.67 12.19
N TRP A 197 -4.74 -10.95 11.31
CA TRP A 197 -5.13 -9.56 11.55
C TRP A 197 -6.28 -9.40 12.56
N GLY A 198 -6.79 -10.52 13.10
CA GLY A 198 -7.74 -10.53 14.20
C GLY A 198 -9.18 -10.18 13.82
N PHE A 199 -9.56 -10.26 12.54
CA PHE A 199 -10.96 -10.09 12.15
C PHE A 199 -11.84 -11.20 12.69
N ILE A 200 -12.98 -10.83 13.29
CA ILE A 200 -14.01 -11.74 13.79
C ILE A 200 -15.36 -11.44 13.15
N PRO A 201 -16.30 -12.40 13.11
CA PRO A 201 -17.66 -12.15 12.62
C PRO A 201 -18.35 -11.01 13.38
N GLY A 202 -18.98 -10.11 12.64
CA GLY A 202 -19.65 -8.93 13.20
C GLY A 202 -18.78 -7.69 13.34
N ASP A 203 -17.49 -7.77 13.01
CA ASP A 203 -16.65 -6.57 12.94
C ASP A 203 -17.16 -5.58 11.88
N VAL A 204 -16.92 -4.31 12.16
CA VAL A 204 -17.12 -3.20 11.24
C VAL A 204 -15.76 -2.58 10.93
N SER A 205 -15.36 -2.70 9.68
CA SER A 205 -14.02 -2.36 9.20
C SER A 205 -14.02 -1.01 8.49
N LEU A 206 -13.17 -0.08 8.91
CA LEU A 206 -12.96 1.18 8.19
C LEU A 206 -12.03 0.96 6.99
N VAL A 207 -12.47 1.34 5.79
CA VAL A 207 -11.70 1.32 4.55
C VAL A 207 -11.39 2.76 4.14
N CYS A 208 -10.36 3.34 4.72
CA CYS A 208 -9.86 4.68 4.40
C CYS A 208 -8.54 4.67 3.61
N MET A 209 -7.86 3.53 3.56
CA MET A 209 -6.72 3.34 2.68
C MET A 209 -7.19 3.16 1.23
N PRO A 210 -6.42 3.68 0.24
CA PRO A 210 -6.82 3.56 -1.16
C PRO A 210 -6.94 2.11 -1.62
N LEU A 211 -8.05 1.76 -2.28
CA LEU A 211 -8.32 0.41 -2.81
C LEU A 211 -7.42 0.04 -4.01
N PHE A 212 -6.75 1.01 -4.63
CA PHE A 212 -5.74 0.75 -5.66
C PHE A 212 -4.36 0.38 -5.09
N HIS A 213 -4.20 0.39 -3.77
CA HIS A 213 -3.02 -0.10 -3.07
C HIS A 213 -3.29 -1.41 -2.36
N MET A 214 -2.25 -2.24 -2.25
CA MET A 214 -2.31 -3.51 -1.53
C MET A 214 -2.87 -3.34 -0.12
N GLY A 215 -2.46 -2.31 0.62
CA GLY A 215 -2.95 -2.07 1.98
C GLY A 215 -4.46 -1.89 2.05
N GLY A 216 -5.07 -1.13 1.14
CA GLY A 216 -6.53 -0.94 1.10
C GLY A 216 -7.27 -2.18 0.60
N LEU A 217 -6.80 -2.77 -0.50
CA LEU A 217 -7.43 -3.95 -1.10
C LEU A 217 -7.34 -5.18 -0.19
N ALA A 218 -6.14 -5.50 0.32
CA ALA A 218 -5.94 -6.64 1.19
C ALA A 218 -6.72 -6.49 2.51
N TRP A 219 -6.76 -5.28 3.07
CA TRP A 219 -7.55 -4.99 4.28
C TRP A 219 -9.04 -5.25 4.07
N ALA A 220 -9.60 -4.72 2.98
CA ALA A 220 -11.01 -4.93 2.66
C ALA A 220 -11.34 -6.41 2.41
N LEU A 221 -10.53 -7.11 1.60
CA LEU A 221 -10.72 -8.53 1.30
C LEU A 221 -10.58 -9.42 2.54
N ALA A 222 -9.58 -9.15 3.40
CA ALA A 222 -9.41 -9.88 4.66
C ALA A 222 -10.62 -9.72 5.59
N GLY A 223 -11.15 -8.50 5.71
CA GLY A 223 -12.37 -8.22 6.47
C GLY A 223 -13.60 -8.94 5.88
N MET A 224 -13.81 -8.83 4.56
CA MET A 224 -14.92 -9.50 3.87
C MET A 224 -14.88 -11.02 4.03
N ALA A 225 -13.69 -11.63 3.97
CA ALA A 225 -13.51 -13.08 4.17
C ALA A 225 -13.92 -13.55 5.58
N ARG A 226 -13.95 -12.65 6.55
CA ARG A 226 -14.39 -12.91 7.93
C ARG A 226 -15.81 -12.40 8.21
N GLY A 227 -16.51 -11.88 7.20
CA GLY A 227 -17.86 -11.34 7.33
C GLY A 227 -17.90 -9.95 8.01
N ALA A 228 -16.79 -9.23 8.05
CA ALA A 228 -16.75 -7.86 8.54
C ALA A 228 -17.35 -6.89 7.52
N ARG A 229 -18.25 -6.00 7.98
CA ARG A 229 -18.82 -4.95 7.14
C ARG A 229 -17.79 -3.87 6.82
N GLN A 230 -17.62 -3.54 5.56
CA GLN A 230 -16.65 -2.55 5.09
C GLN A 230 -17.30 -1.17 5.02
N VAL A 231 -16.85 -0.22 5.83
CA VAL A 231 -17.27 1.20 5.80
C VAL A 231 -16.30 1.97 4.93
N ILE A 232 -16.77 2.40 3.77
CA ILE A 232 -15.93 3.03 2.75
C ILE A 232 -15.83 4.53 3.00
N VAL A 233 -14.61 5.02 3.11
CA VAL A 233 -14.27 6.43 3.18
C VAL A 233 -13.62 6.86 1.88
N ARG A 234 -14.28 7.79 1.18
CA ARG A 234 -13.84 8.28 -0.13
C ARG A 234 -12.59 9.16 -0.03
N ASP A 235 -12.60 10.09 0.91
CA ASP A 235 -11.49 11.02 1.17
C ASP A 235 -11.14 11.00 2.66
N PHE A 236 -9.86 10.87 2.97
CA PHE A 236 -9.40 10.91 4.34
C PHE A 236 -9.35 12.37 4.85
N ALA A 237 -10.20 12.66 5.82
CA ALA A 237 -10.15 13.89 6.61
C ALA A 237 -10.38 13.51 8.09
N PRO A 238 -9.48 13.89 9.03
CA PRO A 238 -9.47 13.33 10.38
C PRO A 238 -10.81 13.48 11.14
N GLY A 239 -11.40 14.69 11.13
CA GLY A 239 -12.67 14.95 11.81
C GLY A 239 -13.84 14.13 11.25
N PRO A 240 -14.13 14.18 9.94
CA PRO A 240 -15.12 13.34 9.28
C PRO A 240 -14.90 11.84 9.49
N VAL A 241 -13.66 11.36 9.42
CA VAL A 241 -13.34 9.93 9.66
C VAL A 241 -13.70 9.53 11.09
N LEU A 242 -13.34 10.32 12.10
CA LEU A 242 -13.73 10.05 13.50
C LEU A 242 -15.24 10.07 13.70
N ALA A 243 -15.96 10.97 13.01
CA ALA A 243 -17.42 11.00 13.04
C ALA A 243 -18.03 9.74 12.41
N THR A 244 -17.51 9.31 11.26
CA THR A 244 -17.92 8.06 10.61
C THR A 244 -17.63 6.85 11.50
N MET A 245 -16.44 6.77 12.12
CA MET A 245 -16.09 5.67 13.03
C MET A 245 -17.09 5.56 14.20
N ALA A 246 -17.53 6.69 14.74
CA ALA A 246 -18.51 6.70 15.83
C ALA A 246 -19.91 6.34 15.32
N ALA A 247 -20.37 6.91 14.19
CA ALA A 247 -21.71 6.69 13.64
C ALA A 247 -21.92 5.24 13.18
N GLU A 248 -20.89 4.65 12.56
CA GLU A 248 -20.93 3.30 12.00
C GLU A 248 -20.52 2.20 12.99
N ASN A 249 -20.15 2.58 14.23
CA ASN A 249 -19.63 1.66 15.27
C ASN A 249 -18.45 0.85 14.75
N VAL A 250 -17.47 1.51 14.13
CA VAL A 250 -16.26 0.87 13.60
C VAL A 250 -15.47 0.18 14.71
N THR A 251 -15.16 -1.11 14.51
CA THR A 251 -14.40 -1.94 15.45
C THR A 251 -12.97 -2.20 15.00
N MET A 252 -12.70 -2.13 13.70
CA MET A 252 -11.40 -2.40 13.09
C MET A 252 -11.02 -1.28 12.14
N ALA A 253 -9.78 -0.80 12.19
CA ALA A 253 -9.28 0.19 11.27
C ALA A 253 -7.83 -0.08 10.88
N PHE A 254 -7.45 0.34 9.66
CA PHE A 254 -6.09 0.31 9.16
C PHE A 254 -5.66 1.68 8.67
N CYS A 255 -4.54 2.20 9.20
CA CYS A 255 -4.00 3.52 8.86
C CYS A 255 -2.49 3.48 8.65
N VAL A 256 -1.97 4.45 7.91
CA VAL A 256 -0.53 4.76 7.94
C VAL A 256 -0.21 5.72 9.09
N PRO A 257 1.05 5.81 9.56
CA PRO A 257 1.43 6.66 10.69
C PRO A 257 1.01 8.12 10.58
N THR A 258 1.05 8.71 9.38
CA THR A 258 0.59 10.09 9.14
C THR A 258 -0.91 10.26 9.39
N MET A 259 -1.72 9.27 8.99
CA MET A 259 -3.16 9.27 9.28
C MET A 259 -3.42 9.10 10.78
N LEU A 260 -2.67 8.22 11.46
CA LEU A 260 -2.76 8.06 12.92
C LEU A 260 -2.46 9.36 13.66
N SER A 261 -1.38 10.04 13.29
CA SER A 261 -1.03 11.35 13.86
C SER A 261 -2.13 12.37 13.66
N ALA A 262 -2.73 12.41 12.47
CA ALA A 262 -3.83 13.33 12.15
C ALA A 262 -5.11 13.01 12.95
N LEU A 263 -5.45 11.72 13.09
CA LEU A 263 -6.59 11.27 13.92
C LEU A 263 -6.36 11.62 15.39
N SER A 264 -5.16 11.36 15.92
CA SER A 264 -4.80 11.67 17.30
C SER A 264 -4.91 13.17 17.60
N ALA A 265 -4.42 14.01 16.69
CA ALA A 265 -4.51 15.47 16.83
C ALA A 265 -5.97 15.99 16.77
N ALA A 266 -6.84 15.35 15.98
CA ALA A 266 -8.25 15.70 15.84
C ALA A 266 -9.14 15.12 16.97
N ALA A 267 -8.62 14.19 17.79
CA ALA A 267 -9.31 13.56 18.91
C ALA A 267 -8.75 14.09 20.24
N PRO A 268 -9.13 15.28 20.71
CA PRO A 268 -8.64 15.82 21.98
C PRO A 268 -9.29 15.11 23.17
N GLY A 269 -8.79 13.93 23.49
CA GLY A 269 -9.26 13.08 24.58
C GLY A 269 -10.03 11.85 24.13
N PRO A 270 -10.25 10.88 25.05
CA PRO A 270 -10.90 9.62 24.73
C PRO A 270 -12.33 9.85 24.23
N ARG A 271 -12.61 9.41 23.01
CA ARG A 271 -13.96 9.37 22.43
C ARG A 271 -14.57 8.00 22.70
N PRO A 272 -15.91 7.90 22.83
CA PRO A 272 -16.58 6.60 22.95
C PRO A 272 -16.64 5.92 21.56
N LEU A 273 -15.47 5.56 21.00
CA LEU A 273 -15.37 4.72 19.82
C LEU A 273 -15.54 3.26 20.23
N GLN A 274 -16.17 2.47 19.36
CA GLN A 274 -16.24 1.01 19.50
C GLN A 274 -14.99 0.34 18.91
N LEU A 275 -13.94 1.11 18.61
CA LEU A 275 -12.72 0.62 18.00
C LEU A 275 -12.03 -0.36 18.92
N ARG A 276 -11.96 -1.61 18.48
CA ARG A 276 -11.29 -2.70 19.17
C ARG A 276 -9.80 -2.74 18.83
N GLN A 277 -9.49 -2.55 17.55
CA GLN A 277 -8.12 -2.66 17.07
C GLN A 277 -7.81 -1.66 15.96
N MET A 278 -6.64 -1.05 16.07
CA MET A 278 -6.01 -0.22 15.06
C MET A 278 -4.80 -0.95 14.50
N VAL A 279 -4.82 -1.31 13.23
CA VAL A 279 -3.66 -1.81 12.51
C VAL A 279 -2.93 -0.66 11.84
N TYR A 280 -1.60 -0.68 11.81
CA TYR A 280 -0.83 0.33 11.10
C TYR A 280 0.37 -0.26 10.35
N SER A 281 0.77 0.39 9.27
CA SER A 281 1.88 -0.03 8.41
C SER A 281 2.34 1.10 7.49
N GLY A 282 3.31 0.76 6.65
CA GLY A 282 3.69 1.58 5.51
C GLY A 282 4.85 2.55 5.77
N ALA A 283 5.08 2.94 7.02
CA ALA A 283 6.20 3.76 7.45
C ALA A 283 6.50 3.51 8.94
N PRO A 284 7.71 3.86 9.43
CA PRO A 284 7.98 3.88 10.86
C PRO A 284 7.10 4.88 11.60
N ILE A 285 6.75 4.56 12.84
CA ILE A 285 6.11 5.49 13.77
C ILE A 285 7.07 5.81 14.92
N SER A 286 7.10 7.07 15.38
CA SER A 286 7.90 7.41 16.55
C SER A 286 7.24 6.87 17.83
N PRO A 287 8.01 6.51 18.89
CA PRO A 287 7.46 6.06 20.15
C PRO A 287 6.45 7.08 20.74
N THR A 288 6.76 8.37 20.66
CA THR A 288 5.86 9.44 21.11
C THR A 288 4.57 9.48 20.28
N GLY A 289 4.67 9.34 18.94
CA GLY A 289 3.50 9.31 18.05
C GLY A 289 2.60 8.10 18.33
N LEU A 290 3.19 6.94 18.60
CA LEU A 290 2.44 5.74 18.97
C LEU A 290 1.72 5.92 20.31
N GLN A 291 2.41 6.44 21.34
CA GLN A 291 1.80 6.73 22.64
C GLN A 291 0.64 7.72 22.55
N GLN A 292 0.79 8.78 21.73
CA GLN A 292 -0.29 9.74 21.49
C GLN A 292 -1.49 9.07 20.81
N ALA A 293 -1.25 8.20 19.82
CA ALA A 293 -2.31 7.48 19.13
C ALA A 293 -3.03 6.49 20.09
N GLN A 294 -2.29 5.76 20.90
CA GLN A 294 -2.86 4.85 21.92
C GLN A 294 -3.73 5.60 22.92
N ALA A 295 -3.26 6.75 23.42
CA ALA A 295 -4.02 7.58 24.36
C ALA A 295 -5.30 8.18 23.74
N ALA A 296 -5.25 8.56 22.45
CA ALA A 296 -6.37 9.19 21.76
C ALA A 296 -7.46 8.19 21.34
N LEU A 297 -7.06 7.00 20.88
CA LEU A 297 -7.99 6.00 20.30
C LEU A 297 -8.41 4.92 21.30
N ALA A 298 -7.64 4.69 22.37
CA ALA A 298 -7.94 3.76 23.48
C ALA A 298 -8.34 2.34 23.00
N CYS A 299 -7.58 1.78 22.06
CA CYS A 299 -7.80 0.45 21.48
C CYS A 299 -6.48 -0.34 21.39
N ASP A 300 -6.56 -1.60 21.00
CA ASP A 300 -5.39 -2.42 20.70
C ASP A 300 -4.68 -1.92 19.42
N PHE A 301 -3.34 -2.00 19.42
CA PHE A 301 -2.53 -1.64 18.27
C PHE A 301 -1.78 -2.85 17.72
N VAL A 302 -1.73 -2.98 16.41
CA VAL A 302 -0.97 -4.01 15.70
C VAL A 302 -0.19 -3.33 14.59
N GLN A 303 1.12 -3.54 14.56
CA GLN A 303 1.93 -3.13 13.41
C GLN A 303 2.07 -4.32 12.45
N ILE A 304 1.91 -4.08 11.16
CA ILE A 304 2.22 -5.08 10.14
C ILE A 304 3.34 -4.57 9.24
N TYR A 305 4.20 -5.48 8.81
CA TYR A 305 5.30 -5.19 7.90
C TYR A 305 5.24 -6.07 6.66
N GLY A 306 5.45 -5.43 5.51
CA GLY A 306 5.52 -6.09 4.22
C GLY A 306 5.51 -5.10 3.06
N LEU A 307 5.31 -5.64 1.87
CA LEU A 307 5.32 -4.91 0.62
C LEU A 307 4.27 -5.50 -0.34
N THR A 308 3.96 -4.76 -1.39
CA THR A 308 2.98 -5.21 -2.40
C THR A 308 3.32 -6.59 -2.92
N GLU A 309 4.57 -6.83 -3.26
CA GLU A 309 5.08 -8.08 -3.83
C GLU A 309 4.97 -9.30 -2.89
N ALA A 310 4.74 -9.08 -1.58
CA ALA A 310 4.48 -10.12 -0.59
C ALA A 310 2.99 -10.19 -0.17
N THR A 311 2.06 -9.78 -1.04
CA THR A 311 0.61 -9.74 -0.76
C THR A 311 0.26 -8.93 0.51
N GLY A 312 0.99 -7.84 0.74
CA GLY A 312 0.74 -6.87 1.80
C GLY A 312 1.65 -7.03 3.00
N ALA A 313 1.47 -8.03 3.83
CA ALA A 313 2.27 -8.19 5.04
C ALA A 313 2.73 -9.63 5.25
N PHE A 314 3.94 -9.79 5.77
CA PHE A 314 4.52 -11.09 6.10
C PHE A 314 5.07 -11.17 7.53
N ALA A 315 5.00 -10.06 8.28
CA ALA A 315 5.37 -10.00 9.69
C ALA A 315 4.45 -9.03 10.44
N GLN A 316 4.36 -9.21 11.75
CA GLN A 316 3.63 -8.30 12.62
C GLN A 316 4.23 -8.20 14.02
N LEU A 317 4.05 -7.03 14.63
CA LEU A 317 4.14 -6.80 16.06
C LEU A 317 2.70 -6.81 16.60
N SER A 318 2.39 -7.79 17.45
CA SER A 318 1.04 -8.06 17.94
C SER A 318 0.55 -7.03 18.97
N ALA A 319 -0.74 -7.03 19.25
CA ALA A 319 -1.32 -6.19 20.31
C ALA A 319 -0.73 -6.50 21.68
N ALA A 320 -0.47 -7.78 21.98
CA ALA A 320 0.15 -8.19 23.24
C ALA A 320 1.58 -7.63 23.37
N GLU A 321 2.36 -7.66 22.28
CA GLU A 321 3.72 -7.10 22.26
C GLU A 321 3.72 -5.56 22.34
N HIS A 322 2.68 -4.89 21.82
CA HIS A 322 2.52 -3.43 22.00
C HIS A 322 2.22 -3.04 23.43
N ALA A 323 1.54 -3.89 24.18
CA ALA A 323 1.12 -3.65 25.55
C ALA A 323 2.11 -4.17 26.60
N ASP A 324 3.20 -4.82 26.19
CA ASP A 324 4.18 -5.41 27.10
C ASP A 324 5.05 -4.31 27.76
N PRO A 325 4.92 -4.07 29.07
CA PRO A 325 5.69 -3.04 29.76
C PRO A 325 7.14 -3.46 30.03
N ASP A 326 7.44 -4.76 30.00
CA ASP A 326 8.76 -5.30 30.32
C ASP A 326 9.69 -5.22 29.10
N HIS A 327 9.12 -5.07 27.90
CA HIS A 327 9.84 -5.07 26.62
C HIS A 327 9.54 -3.87 25.71
N PRO A 328 9.74 -2.63 26.17
CA PRO A 328 9.46 -1.43 25.36
C PRO A 328 10.33 -1.33 24.09
N GLU A 329 11.46 -2.04 24.05
CA GLU A 329 12.34 -2.11 22.87
C GLU A 329 11.68 -2.80 21.67
N TRP A 330 10.71 -3.70 21.87
CA TRP A 330 10.00 -4.37 20.78
C TRP A 330 9.19 -3.41 19.90
N LEU A 331 8.77 -2.27 20.44
CA LEU A 331 8.09 -1.21 19.68
C LEU A 331 8.97 -0.59 18.56
N ARG A 332 10.26 -0.93 18.52
CA ARG A 332 11.18 -0.53 17.45
C ARG A 332 11.29 -1.58 16.34
N SER A 333 10.79 -2.79 16.58
CA SER A 333 10.78 -3.87 15.59
C SER A 333 9.57 -3.78 14.67
N ALA A 334 9.65 -4.45 13.53
CA ALA A 334 8.51 -4.75 12.67
C ALA A 334 7.77 -6.04 13.09
N GLY A 335 8.09 -6.55 14.28
CA GLY A 335 7.53 -7.78 14.83
C GLY A 335 8.17 -9.05 14.25
N ARG A 336 7.45 -10.16 14.35
CA ARG A 336 7.90 -11.48 13.90
C ARG A 336 7.26 -11.88 12.58
N PRO A 337 7.97 -12.69 11.76
CA PRO A 337 7.39 -13.30 10.57
C PRO A 337 6.13 -14.10 10.90
N TYR A 338 5.20 -14.16 9.94
CA TYR A 338 4.06 -15.07 10.06
C TYR A 338 4.51 -16.55 10.04
N PRO A 339 3.79 -17.47 10.69
CA PRO A 339 4.19 -18.87 10.81
C PRO A 339 4.41 -19.62 9.49
N TRP A 340 3.84 -19.12 8.40
CA TRP A 340 3.96 -19.67 7.04
C TRP A 340 4.98 -18.92 6.18
N THR A 341 5.76 -18.04 6.78
CA THR A 341 6.74 -17.18 6.07
C THR A 341 8.14 -17.45 6.61
N GLU A 342 9.04 -17.80 5.74
CA GLU A 342 10.45 -17.87 6.04
C GLU A 342 11.08 -16.48 5.78
N VAL A 343 11.95 -16.06 6.67
CA VAL A 343 12.73 -14.82 6.54
C VAL A 343 14.19 -15.11 6.77
N ARG A 344 15.05 -14.52 5.95
CA ARG A 344 16.50 -14.51 6.15
C ARG A 344 17.06 -13.13 5.90
N VAL A 345 18.23 -12.86 6.46
CA VAL A 345 18.96 -11.62 6.24
C VAL A 345 20.23 -11.92 5.49
N VAL A 346 20.44 -11.25 4.36
CA VAL A 346 21.44 -11.61 3.36
C VAL A 346 22.36 -10.43 3.09
N SER A 347 23.65 -10.69 2.96
CA SER A 347 24.62 -9.69 2.52
C SER A 347 24.28 -9.21 1.10
N PRO A 348 24.04 -7.91 0.87
CA PRO A 348 23.78 -7.40 -0.47
C PRO A 348 24.93 -7.62 -1.46
N GLN A 349 26.16 -7.84 -0.96
CA GLN A 349 27.38 -8.03 -1.76
C GLN A 349 27.58 -9.49 -2.18
N THR A 350 27.38 -10.44 -1.24
CA THR A 350 27.68 -11.86 -1.49
C THR A 350 26.44 -12.72 -1.70
N SER A 351 25.24 -12.22 -1.35
CA SER A 351 24.01 -13.00 -1.31
C SER A 351 24.04 -14.20 -0.33
N GLU A 352 24.95 -14.17 0.63
CA GLU A 352 25.04 -15.17 1.71
C GLU A 352 24.37 -14.66 2.98
N ASP A 353 23.87 -15.57 3.82
CA ASP A 353 23.25 -15.21 5.08
C ASP A 353 24.26 -14.51 6.00
N VAL A 354 23.81 -13.45 6.69
CA VAL A 354 24.60 -12.78 7.72
C VAL A 354 24.25 -13.32 9.11
N PRO A 355 25.18 -13.23 10.08
CA PRO A 355 24.90 -13.58 11.47
C PRO A 355 23.71 -12.81 12.07
N THR A 356 23.03 -13.43 13.05
CA THR A 356 21.97 -12.76 13.84
C THR A 356 22.49 -11.44 14.43
N GLY A 357 21.70 -10.38 14.29
CA GLY A 357 22.05 -9.02 14.74
C GLY A 357 22.85 -8.20 13.72
N GLU A 358 23.36 -8.80 12.65
CA GLU A 358 24.04 -8.08 11.58
C GLU A 358 23.05 -7.59 10.52
N VAL A 359 23.32 -6.41 9.96
CA VAL A 359 22.48 -5.77 8.96
C VAL A 359 22.75 -6.36 7.58
N GLY A 360 21.68 -6.81 6.91
CA GLY A 360 21.68 -7.22 5.51
C GLY A 360 20.35 -6.93 4.86
N GLU A 361 20.14 -7.39 3.62
CA GLU A 361 18.85 -7.31 2.94
C GLU A 361 17.91 -8.40 3.48
N ILE A 362 16.71 -8.00 3.83
CA ILE A 362 15.65 -8.93 4.26
C ILE A 362 15.07 -9.62 3.03
N TRP A 363 15.12 -10.96 3.02
CA TRP A 363 14.47 -11.77 2.01
C TRP A 363 13.37 -12.61 2.65
N THR A 364 12.26 -12.79 1.92
CA THR A 364 11.12 -13.59 2.41
C THR A 364 10.73 -14.67 1.41
N ARG A 365 10.38 -15.85 1.91
CA ARG A 365 9.85 -16.97 1.13
C ARG A 365 8.53 -17.44 1.69
N SER A 366 7.48 -17.37 0.87
CA SER A 366 6.15 -17.76 1.24
C SER A 366 5.28 -17.97 -0.01
N ALA A 367 4.22 -18.77 0.12
CA ALA A 367 3.19 -18.90 -0.90
C ALA A 367 2.46 -17.58 -1.20
N GLN A 368 2.59 -16.57 -0.34
CA GLN A 368 2.00 -15.24 -0.54
C GLN A 368 2.86 -14.30 -1.40
N ASN A 369 4.10 -14.67 -1.78
CA ASN A 369 4.91 -13.87 -2.68
C ASN A 369 4.25 -13.82 -4.07
N MET A 370 4.32 -12.66 -4.73
CA MET A 370 3.74 -12.45 -6.06
C MET A 370 4.16 -13.52 -7.08
N ALA A 371 3.35 -13.75 -8.09
CA ALA A 371 3.72 -14.63 -9.20
C ALA A 371 4.80 -14.02 -10.12
N GLY A 372 5.00 -12.71 -10.05
CA GLY A 372 5.96 -11.94 -10.84
C GLY A 372 5.38 -10.62 -11.32
N TYR A 373 6.15 -9.90 -12.11
CA TYR A 373 5.72 -8.66 -12.76
C TYR A 373 5.20 -8.94 -14.16
N TRP A 374 4.06 -8.34 -14.48
CA TRP A 374 3.41 -8.47 -15.78
C TRP A 374 4.34 -8.03 -16.92
N ARG A 375 4.56 -8.92 -17.91
CA ARG A 375 5.43 -8.69 -19.09
C ARG A 375 6.86 -8.24 -18.77
N GLN A 376 7.34 -8.46 -17.54
CA GLN A 376 8.68 -8.04 -17.11
C GLN A 376 9.46 -9.21 -16.49
N PRO A 377 9.87 -10.22 -17.28
CA PRO A 377 10.56 -11.41 -16.76
C PRO A 377 11.91 -11.10 -16.12
N GLU A 378 12.68 -10.15 -16.66
CA GLU A 378 13.97 -9.73 -16.10
C GLU A 378 13.80 -9.07 -14.72
N GLN A 379 12.82 -8.18 -14.59
CA GLN A 379 12.51 -7.53 -13.31
C GLN A 379 11.95 -8.54 -12.29
N THR A 380 11.22 -9.55 -12.77
CA THR A 380 10.75 -10.65 -11.93
C THR A 380 11.93 -11.46 -11.40
N ALA A 381 12.88 -11.86 -12.26
CA ALA A 381 14.07 -12.59 -11.86
C ALA A 381 14.99 -11.77 -10.93
N ALA A 382 15.01 -10.44 -11.08
CA ALA A 382 15.73 -9.56 -10.17
C ALA A 382 15.10 -9.48 -8.77
N ALA A 383 13.76 -9.63 -8.66
CA ALA A 383 13.04 -9.57 -7.39
C ALA A 383 12.82 -10.94 -6.75
N LEU A 384 12.58 -11.98 -7.56
CA LEU A 384 12.32 -13.35 -7.12
C LEU A 384 13.45 -14.27 -7.59
N THR A 385 14.10 -14.93 -6.63
CA THR A 385 15.10 -15.97 -6.95
C THR A 385 14.43 -17.23 -7.46
N ALA A 386 15.20 -18.08 -8.16
CA ALA A 386 14.69 -19.33 -8.72
C ALA A 386 14.16 -20.32 -7.65
N ASP A 387 14.64 -20.23 -6.41
CA ASP A 387 14.22 -21.02 -5.25
C ASP A 387 13.13 -20.33 -4.39
N GLY A 388 12.53 -19.23 -4.92
CA GLY A 388 11.33 -18.61 -4.39
C GLY A 388 11.53 -17.53 -3.32
N TRP A 389 12.75 -17.06 -3.10
CA TRP A 389 13.00 -15.93 -2.22
C TRP A 389 12.66 -14.61 -2.90
N LEU A 390 11.85 -13.79 -2.24
CA LEU A 390 11.58 -12.41 -2.62
C LEU A 390 12.59 -11.50 -1.94
N ARG A 391 13.33 -10.75 -2.73
CA ARG A 391 14.21 -9.67 -2.30
C ARG A 391 13.36 -8.45 -1.99
N THR A 392 13.30 -8.05 -0.71
CA THR A 392 12.42 -6.94 -0.32
C THR A 392 12.97 -5.57 -0.69
N GLY A 393 14.28 -5.48 -0.85
CA GLY A 393 15.00 -4.21 -0.97
C GLY A 393 15.06 -3.42 0.34
N ASP A 394 14.60 -3.99 1.46
CA ASP A 394 14.71 -3.41 2.78
C ASP A 394 15.92 -3.98 3.51
N LEU A 395 16.71 -3.11 4.14
CA LEU A 395 17.83 -3.48 5.00
C LEU A 395 17.35 -3.57 6.44
N GLY A 396 17.83 -4.61 7.14
CA GLY A 396 17.46 -4.84 8.53
C GLY A 396 18.26 -5.99 9.12
N TYR A 397 17.89 -6.40 10.31
CA TYR A 397 18.46 -7.55 11.00
C TYR A 397 17.37 -8.30 11.77
N LEU A 398 17.66 -9.56 12.12
CA LEU A 398 16.86 -10.35 13.07
C LEU A 398 17.55 -10.38 14.42
N ASP A 399 16.76 -10.30 15.50
CA ASP A 399 17.26 -10.60 16.85
C ASP A 399 17.21 -12.12 17.15
N ASP A 400 17.68 -12.53 18.34
CA ASP A 400 17.67 -13.93 18.79
C ASP A 400 16.24 -14.51 18.96
N GLN A 401 15.21 -13.67 18.89
CA GLN A 401 13.80 -14.05 18.96
C GLN A 401 13.09 -13.94 17.60
N GLU A 402 13.87 -13.85 16.51
CA GLU A 402 13.39 -13.71 15.13
C GLU A 402 12.55 -12.44 14.86
N ARG A 403 12.73 -11.37 15.65
CA ARG A 403 12.10 -10.08 15.35
C ARG A 403 12.89 -9.34 14.29
N ILE A 404 12.15 -8.76 13.36
CA ILE A 404 12.70 -7.96 12.26
C ILE A 404 12.88 -6.53 12.73
N TYR A 405 14.09 -6.00 12.61
CA TYR A 405 14.39 -4.59 12.82
C TYR A 405 14.80 -3.95 11.50
N LEU A 406 13.98 -3.04 11.02
CA LEU A 406 14.23 -2.31 9.77
C LEU A 406 15.22 -1.17 10.02
N VAL A 407 16.20 -1.06 9.14
CA VAL A 407 17.24 -0.02 9.21
C VAL A 407 17.02 1.02 8.11
N ASP A 408 16.88 0.61 6.85
CA ASP A 408 16.66 1.50 5.70
C ASP A 408 16.26 0.69 4.44
N ARG A 409 16.18 1.40 3.30
CA ARG A 409 16.08 0.82 1.97
C ARG A 409 17.47 0.64 1.36
N ALA A 410 17.76 -0.51 0.78
CA ALA A 410 19.07 -0.79 0.15
C ALA A 410 19.43 0.28 -0.91
N LYS A 411 18.46 0.71 -1.70
CA LYS A 411 18.63 1.75 -2.74
C LYS A 411 18.77 3.18 -2.21
N ASP A 412 18.41 3.43 -0.95
CA ASP A 412 18.47 4.73 -0.32
C ASP A 412 19.73 4.90 0.52
N MET A 413 20.41 3.79 0.85
CA MET A 413 21.68 3.78 1.54
C MET A 413 22.70 4.65 0.81
N ILE A 414 23.43 5.46 1.56
CA ILE A 414 24.46 6.39 1.06
C ILE A 414 25.81 5.74 1.34
N ILE A 415 26.65 5.64 0.32
CA ILE A 415 28.00 5.13 0.47
C ILE A 415 28.97 6.30 0.42
N THR A 416 29.43 6.74 1.59
CA THR A 416 30.35 7.88 1.72
C THR A 416 31.73 7.41 2.18
N GLY A 417 32.73 7.50 1.30
CA GLY A 417 34.09 7.10 1.64
C GLY A 417 34.24 5.63 2.04
N GLY A 418 33.38 4.75 1.54
CA GLY A 418 33.36 3.33 1.88
C GLY A 418 32.52 2.97 3.11
N GLU A 419 31.95 3.97 3.80
CA GLU A 419 31.06 3.78 4.95
C GLU A 419 29.60 3.85 4.53
N ASN A 420 28.78 2.92 5.05
CA ASN A 420 27.35 2.91 4.82
C ASN A 420 26.65 3.88 5.77
N VAL A 421 25.92 4.85 5.21
CA VAL A 421 25.04 5.74 5.96
C VAL A 421 23.60 5.43 5.60
N TYR A 422 22.81 5.18 6.63
CA TYR A 422 21.38 4.89 6.49
C TYR A 422 20.59 6.19 6.67
N PRO A 423 19.96 6.73 5.61
CA PRO A 423 19.16 7.95 5.69
C PRO A 423 18.17 7.97 6.83
N ALA A 424 17.47 6.86 7.10
CA ALA A 424 16.47 6.78 8.15
C ALA A 424 17.06 7.04 9.56
N GLU A 425 18.32 6.65 9.82
CA GLU A 425 19.02 6.96 11.08
C GLU A 425 19.23 8.46 11.24
N VAL A 426 19.66 9.12 10.17
CA VAL A 426 19.92 10.56 10.17
C VAL A 426 18.61 11.34 10.27
N GLU A 427 17.59 10.95 9.50
CA GLU A 427 16.23 11.53 9.53
C GLU A 427 15.62 11.46 10.93
N LYS A 428 15.76 10.32 11.62
CA LYS A 428 15.29 10.15 12.99
C LYS A 428 15.93 11.14 13.97
N VAL A 429 17.22 11.40 13.82
CA VAL A 429 17.91 12.41 14.63
C VAL A 429 17.41 13.80 14.31
N LEU A 430 17.30 14.14 13.00
CA LEU A 430 16.84 15.46 12.56
C LEU A 430 15.37 15.73 12.93
N ALA A 431 14.52 14.71 12.96
CA ALA A 431 13.11 14.82 13.40
C ALA A 431 12.96 15.31 14.87
N ALA A 432 14.00 15.13 15.69
CA ALA A 432 14.03 15.67 17.06
C ALA A 432 14.41 17.16 17.13
N HIS A 433 14.73 17.80 16.01
CA HIS A 433 15.05 19.23 15.96
C HIS A 433 13.77 20.06 16.17
N PRO A 434 13.74 21.01 17.14
CA PRO A 434 12.51 21.70 17.54
C PRO A 434 11.86 22.54 16.42
N ALA A 435 12.66 23.05 15.49
CA ALA A 435 12.19 23.90 14.41
C ALA A 435 11.82 23.16 13.12
N LEU A 436 12.05 21.84 13.03
CA LEU A 436 11.72 21.04 11.83
C LEU A 436 10.35 20.37 11.93
N ALA A 437 9.56 20.47 10.86
CA ALA A 437 8.34 19.71 10.66
C ALA A 437 8.67 18.35 10.01
N GLU A 438 9.52 18.38 8.96
CA GLU A 438 9.93 17.19 8.20
C GLU A 438 11.40 17.25 7.83
N ALA A 439 12.02 16.08 7.64
CA ALA A 439 13.37 15.94 7.12
C ALA A 439 13.48 14.70 6.24
N ALA A 440 14.09 14.84 5.07
CA ALA A 440 14.49 13.75 4.21
C ALA A 440 16.00 13.80 4.01
N VAL A 441 16.65 12.63 3.98
CA VAL A 441 18.10 12.51 3.78
C VAL A 441 18.37 11.71 2.53
N ILE A 442 19.27 12.24 1.70
CA ILE A 442 19.65 11.66 0.41
C ILE A 442 21.17 11.68 0.22
N GLY A 443 21.69 10.74 -0.58
CA GLY A 443 23.04 10.81 -1.11
C GLY A 443 23.11 11.75 -2.31
N VAL A 444 24.14 12.60 -2.32
CA VAL A 444 24.45 13.45 -3.46
C VAL A 444 25.90 13.22 -3.90
N PRO A 445 26.24 13.45 -5.19
CA PRO A 445 27.58 13.23 -5.70
C PRO A 445 28.62 14.05 -4.93
N ASP A 446 29.79 13.43 -4.69
CA ASP A 446 30.95 14.08 -4.09
C ASP A 446 32.23 13.52 -4.74
N ASP A 447 33.10 14.40 -5.24
CA ASP A 447 34.30 14.03 -5.99
C ASP A 447 35.34 13.25 -5.14
N ARG A 448 35.31 13.45 -3.82
CA ARG A 448 36.25 12.83 -2.89
C ARG A 448 35.71 11.52 -2.26
N TRP A 449 34.42 11.51 -1.93
CA TRP A 449 33.81 10.46 -1.13
C TRP A 449 32.85 9.56 -1.94
N GLY A 450 32.67 9.85 -3.25
CA GLY A 450 31.69 9.22 -4.12
C GLY A 450 30.30 9.78 -3.91
N GLU A 451 29.76 9.59 -2.71
CA GLU A 451 28.53 10.22 -2.25
C GLU A 451 28.78 10.96 -0.92
N THR A 452 27.96 11.98 -0.66
CA THR A 452 27.91 12.63 0.65
C THR A 452 26.47 12.81 1.12
N VAL A 453 26.29 12.97 2.43
CA VAL A 453 24.98 13.07 3.07
C VAL A 453 24.42 14.48 2.90
N LYS A 454 23.21 14.59 2.34
CA LYS A 454 22.46 15.84 2.25
C LYS A 454 21.11 15.69 2.95
N ALA A 455 20.74 16.69 3.77
CA ALA A 455 19.39 16.80 4.31
C ALA A 455 18.55 17.78 3.50
N VAL A 456 17.29 17.45 3.27
CA VAL A 456 16.26 18.35 2.73
C VAL A 456 15.19 18.48 3.81
N VAL A 457 14.96 19.71 4.31
CA VAL A 457 14.16 19.92 5.51
C VAL A 457 13.03 20.92 5.29
N VAL A 458 11.91 20.69 5.99
CA VAL A 458 10.76 21.59 6.04
C VAL A 458 10.68 22.18 7.44
N PRO A 459 10.74 23.51 7.60
CA PRO A 459 10.56 24.16 8.89
C PRO A 459 9.12 24.02 9.40
N ARG A 460 8.93 24.08 10.72
CA ARG A 460 7.59 24.23 11.30
C ARG A 460 6.98 25.58 10.93
N PRO A 461 5.65 25.70 10.86
CA PRO A 461 4.99 26.97 10.60
C PRO A 461 5.50 28.07 11.54
N GLY A 462 5.99 29.17 10.94
CA GLY A 462 6.55 30.32 11.66
C GLY A 462 7.99 30.17 12.18
N ALA A 463 8.62 29.00 11.98
CA ALA A 463 10.03 28.81 12.32
C ALA A 463 10.95 29.15 11.13
N THR A 464 12.14 29.67 11.45
CA THR A 464 13.24 29.86 10.49
C THR A 464 14.38 28.93 10.90
N VAL A 465 15.00 28.26 9.96
CA VAL A 465 16.08 27.30 10.20
C VAL A 465 17.25 27.61 9.27
N ALA A 466 18.44 27.72 9.84
CA ALA A 466 19.68 27.85 9.07
C ALA A 466 20.28 26.46 8.80
N ALA A 467 20.88 26.28 7.62
CA ALA A 467 21.54 25.02 7.25
C ALA A 467 22.60 24.59 8.27
N ASP A 468 23.43 25.53 8.73
CA ASP A 468 24.48 25.26 9.71
C ASP A 468 23.94 24.81 11.07
N GLU A 469 22.77 25.28 11.46
CA GLU A 469 22.09 24.89 12.70
C GLU A 469 21.66 23.41 12.64
N VAL A 470 21.07 22.99 11.53
CA VAL A 470 20.69 21.58 11.30
C VAL A 470 21.91 20.68 11.26
N ILE A 471 22.99 21.10 10.58
CA ILE A 471 24.26 20.36 10.54
C ILE A 471 24.86 20.24 11.95
N ALA A 472 24.89 21.33 12.71
CA ALA A 472 25.41 21.33 14.08
C ALA A 472 24.59 20.41 15.01
N PHE A 473 23.27 20.41 14.84
CA PHE A 473 22.37 19.54 15.59
C PHE A 473 22.65 18.05 15.31
N GLY A 474 22.88 17.70 14.04
CA GLY A 474 23.28 16.37 13.62
C GLY A 474 24.65 15.98 14.19
N ARG A 475 25.65 16.85 14.08
CA ARG A 475 27.02 16.62 14.57
C ARG A 475 27.11 16.38 16.06
N ALA A 476 26.22 16.92 16.83
CA ALA A 476 26.17 16.71 18.27
C ALA A 476 25.63 15.31 18.67
N ARG A 477 25.05 14.56 17.72
CA ARG A 477 24.27 13.32 17.99
C ARG A 477 24.64 12.13 17.11
N LEU A 478 25.35 12.36 16.00
CA LEU A 478 25.74 11.34 15.02
C LEU A 478 27.26 11.27 14.86
N ALA A 479 27.75 10.12 14.44
CA ALA A 479 29.13 9.99 13.97
C ALA A 479 29.39 10.95 12.79
N ARG A 480 30.59 11.49 12.68
CA ARG A 480 30.93 12.54 11.73
C ARG A 480 30.60 12.21 10.28
N PHE A 481 30.82 10.98 9.85
CA PHE A 481 30.56 10.52 8.48
C PHE A 481 29.06 10.39 8.16
N LYS A 482 28.21 10.25 9.19
CA LYS A 482 26.75 10.20 9.05
C LYS A 482 26.09 11.58 8.99
N CYS A 483 26.83 12.63 9.41
CA CYS A 483 26.23 13.97 9.48
C CYS A 483 26.02 14.55 8.09
N PRO A 484 24.90 15.26 7.86
CA PRO A 484 24.71 16.03 6.64
C PRO A 484 25.88 16.99 6.42
N THR A 485 26.42 17.01 5.21
CA THR A 485 27.43 17.97 4.76
C THR A 485 26.80 19.21 4.16
N SER A 486 25.55 19.09 3.73
CA SER A 486 24.75 20.19 3.19
C SER A 486 23.26 20.02 3.54
N VAL A 487 22.54 21.13 3.61
CA VAL A 487 21.10 21.17 3.93
C VAL A 487 20.40 22.10 2.95
N ASP A 488 19.29 21.65 2.38
CA ASP A 488 18.36 22.49 1.64
C ASP A 488 17.08 22.67 2.47
N VAL A 489 16.63 23.91 2.58
CA VAL A 489 15.36 24.24 3.22
C VAL A 489 14.31 24.42 2.12
N VAL A 490 13.19 23.71 2.23
CA VAL A 490 12.09 23.71 1.25
C VAL A 490 10.76 23.95 1.96
N ASP A 491 9.74 24.37 1.20
CA ASP A 491 8.41 24.58 1.74
C ASP A 491 7.66 23.27 1.98
N GLU A 492 7.92 22.25 1.13
CA GLU A 492 7.31 20.92 1.23
C GLU A 492 8.23 19.83 0.66
N LEU A 493 8.06 18.59 1.12
CA LEU A 493 8.68 17.40 0.54
C LEU A 493 7.71 16.71 -0.44
N PRO A 494 8.21 16.09 -1.52
CA PRO A 494 7.37 15.27 -2.41
C PRO A 494 6.93 13.99 -1.70
N HIS A 495 5.61 13.72 -1.68
CA HIS A 495 5.04 12.55 -1.05
C HIS A 495 4.27 11.66 -2.04
N THR A 496 4.28 10.36 -1.79
CA THR A 496 3.37 9.42 -2.44
C THR A 496 1.94 9.63 -1.93
N ALA A 497 0.96 9.01 -2.61
CA ALA A 497 -0.44 8.99 -2.15
C ALA A 497 -0.63 8.37 -0.75
N THR A 498 0.34 7.59 -0.28
CA THR A 498 0.38 6.98 1.06
C THR A 498 1.22 7.77 2.07
N GLY A 499 1.64 9.01 1.72
CA GLY A 499 2.39 9.89 2.62
C GLY A 499 3.87 9.57 2.79
N LYS A 500 4.45 8.72 1.93
CA LYS A 500 5.90 8.44 1.94
C LYS A 500 6.65 9.48 1.12
N VAL A 501 7.78 9.98 1.63
CA VAL A 501 8.66 10.88 0.88
C VAL A 501 9.23 10.18 -0.36
N VAL A 502 9.17 10.86 -1.52
CA VAL A 502 9.68 10.36 -2.79
C VAL A 502 11.12 10.82 -2.98
N LYS A 503 12.08 10.16 -2.31
CA LYS A 503 13.51 10.50 -2.36
C LYS A 503 14.11 10.55 -3.77
N PRO A 504 13.73 9.71 -4.76
CA PRO A 504 14.20 9.85 -6.14
C PRO A 504 13.99 11.25 -6.72
N VAL A 505 12.81 11.86 -6.51
CA VAL A 505 12.51 13.22 -6.97
C VAL A 505 13.46 14.25 -6.34
N LEU A 506 13.80 14.06 -5.04
CA LEU A 506 14.76 14.93 -4.36
C LEU A 506 16.18 14.78 -4.91
N ARG A 507 16.57 13.56 -5.30
CA ARG A 507 17.92 13.27 -5.81
C ARG A 507 18.13 13.76 -7.23
N GLU A 508 17.12 13.68 -8.10
CA GLU A 508 17.22 13.91 -9.54
C GLU A 508 17.98 15.18 -9.89
N ARG A 509 17.70 16.29 -9.20
CA ARG A 509 18.35 17.59 -9.43
C ARG A 509 19.85 17.61 -9.15
N TYR A 510 20.36 16.69 -8.30
CA TYR A 510 21.78 16.64 -7.92
C TYR A 510 22.57 15.63 -8.75
N TRP A 511 21.88 14.66 -9.36
CA TRP A 511 22.49 13.60 -10.14
C TRP A 511 22.46 13.85 -11.64
N GLN A 512 21.96 15.02 -12.10
CA GLN A 512 22.02 15.40 -13.52
C GLN A 512 23.48 15.47 -13.99
N GLY A 513 23.85 14.62 -14.96
CA GLY A 513 25.20 14.52 -15.51
C GLY A 513 26.17 13.66 -14.69
N HIS A 514 25.69 12.97 -13.68
CA HIS A 514 26.47 12.01 -12.89
C HIS A 514 25.81 10.63 -12.97
N ASP A 515 26.63 9.57 -13.20
CA ASP A 515 26.16 8.20 -13.05
C ASP A 515 26.25 7.79 -11.56
N ARG A 516 25.13 7.40 -10.96
CA ARG A 516 25.13 6.80 -9.63
C ARG A 516 25.81 5.42 -9.72
N ARG A 517 27.02 5.32 -9.29
CA ARG A 517 27.72 4.03 -9.16
C ARG A 517 27.22 3.33 -7.89
N ILE A 518 26.20 2.49 -8.05
CA ILE A 518 25.90 1.45 -7.07
C ILE A 518 27.00 0.41 -7.25
N HIS A 519 27.87 0.30 -6.29
CA HIS A 519 28.90 -0.73 -6.25
C HIS A 519 28.39 -1.92 -5.47
#